data_44f63d076910a673360328d1a647383c
#
_entry.id   44f63d076910a673360328d1a647383c
#
_cell.length_a   1.000
_cell.length_b   1.000
_cell.length_c   1.000
_cell.angle_alpha   90.00
_cell.angle_beta   90.00
_cell.angle_gamma   90.00
#
_symmetry.space_group_name_H-M   'P 1'
#
loop_
_entity.id
_entity.type
_entity.pdbx_description
1 polymer ?
#
loop_
_entity_poly.entity_id
_entity_poly.type
_entity_poly.pdbx_seq_one_letter_code
_entity_poly.pdbx_strand_id
1 'polypeptide(L)'
;MLNLIKSLRSVLSKSDFKKLLLMSLALTLVALIEVGGLAAIAFLVLNLENLSGALLDVEFIVLLLNLLRLSEDKVLFLFAGLIISYSFFTIVISTISIRRISIFSELMGAKIKTSLLKHFLSLEWLDFLKSHSSKNMSRIIHDGDIVADMINFFMNLFNKFILALVITSALFIFNPSVTFGLTLILSTAYLLIFTAFKSQAKKNSLQITKYMDLTVGIITNVFGSFKEIIFYNNQKKAISNFEQVDSDLATLKGINMSLSYMPRFYIDAALLMILIIAAIFVSHYGVSASAFFATLSVYGLAALKLLPAFQNIFYFSYEIFTRIPHLNNVTALLAQDSGNNSLHAPASPLQFKNEISFNNISFAYEKDKKNALIENIDLTMRRGQK
;
A
#
# COMPACT_ATOMS: atom_id res chain seq x y z
N MET A 1 -11.34 6.89 -1.49
CA MET A 1 -10.74 6.78 -0.14
C MET A 1 -11.74 6.34 0.94
N LEU A 2 -12.91 6.98 1.13
CA LEU A 2 -13.87 6.57 2.17
C LEU A 2 -14.31 5.09 2.06
N ASN A 3 -14.59 4.60 0.86
CA ASN A 3 -14.95 3.19 0.63
C ASN A 3 -13.80 2.24 0.96
N LEU A 4 -12.57 2.63 0.68
CA LEU A 4 -11.37 1.86 1.01
C LEU A 4 -11.17 1.73 2.52
N ILE A 5 -11.33 2.84 3.26
CA ILE A 5 -11.26 2.83 4.72
C ILE A 5 -12.36 1.93 5.32
N LYS A 6 -13.58 1.96 4.76
CA LYS A 6 -14.66 1.06 5.17
C LYS A 6 -14.31 -0.41 4.90
N SER A 7 -13.75 -0.73 3.73
CA SER A 7 -13.33 -2.10 3.39
C SER A 7 -12.17 -2.57 4.26
N LEU A 8 -11.16 -1.73 4.53
CA LEU A 8 -10.09 -2.06 5.46
C LEU A 8 -10.62 -2.28 6.89
N ARG A 9 -11.59 -1.46 7.33
CA ARG A 9 -12.22 -1.62 8.65
C ARG A 9 -13.03 -2.91 8.78
N SER A 10 -13.60 -3.45 7.69
CA SER A 10 -14.31 -4.73 7.73
C SER A 10 -13.36 -5.93 7.79
N VAL A 11 -12.14 -5.79 7.25
CA VAL A 11 -11.13 -6.85 7.24
C VAL A 11 -10.27 -6.86 8.52
N LEU A 12 -10.00 -5.67 9.09
CA LEU A 12 -9.17 -5.52 10.28
C LEU A 12 -10.02 -5.62 11.57
N SER A 13 -9.44 -6.22 12.61
CA SER A 13 -10.05 -6.20 13.94
C SER A 13 -10.13 -4.76 14.49
N LYS A 14 -11.06 -4.49 15.41
CA LYS A 14 -11.17 -3.18 16.05
C LYS A 14 -9.86 -2.74 16.72
N SER A 15 -9.11 -3.67 17.29
CA SER A 15 -7.81 -3.43 17.91
C SER A 15 -6.74 -3.04 16.89
N ASP A 16 -6.68 -3.77 15.76
CA ASP A 16 -5.68 -3.53 14.71
C ASP A 16 -5.96 -2.22 13.96
N PHE A 17 -7.24 -1.89 13.74
CA PHE A 17 -7.62 -0.59 13.17
C PHE A 17 -7.24 0.58 14.10
N LYS A 18 -7.36 0.41 15.43
CA LYS A 18 -6.90 1.40 16.42
C LYS A 18 -5.39 1.58 16.39
N LYS A 19 -4.63 0.49 16.21
CA LYS A 19 -3.16 0.55 16.03
C LYS A 19 -2.78 1.28 14.75
N LEU A 20 -3.47 1.01 13.64
CA LEU A 20 -3.27 1.72 12.38
C LEU A 20 -3.47 3.24 12.54
N LEU A 21 -4.54 3.65 13.24
CA LEU A 21 -4.80 5.07 13.55
C LEU A 21 -3.70 5.69 14.42
N LEU A 22 -3.23 5.00 15.45
CA LEU A 22 -2.15 5.49 16.30
C LEU A 22 -0.83 5.63 15.52
N MET A 23 -0.53 4.68 14.64
CA MET A 23 0.65 4.75 13.79
C MET A 23 0.54 5.89 12.76
N SER A 24 -0.63 6.13 12.17
CA SER A 24 -0.82 7.26 11.27
C SER A 24 -0.65 8.61 11.99
N LEU A 25 -1.07 8.71 13.24
CA LEU A 25 -0.85 9.89 14.07
C LEU A 25 0.65 10.07 14.41
N ALA A 26 1.37 8.99 14.71
CA ALA A 26 2.83 9.05 14.89
C ALA A 26 3.54 9.51 13.59
N LEU A 27 3.06 9.10 12.40
CA LEU A 27 3.59 9.56 11.13
C LEU A 27 3.38 11.05 10.88
N THR A 28 2.29 11.65 11.38
CA THR A 28 2.13 13.12 11.30
C THR A 28 3.21 13.84 12.09
N LEU A 29 3.56 13.32 13.27
CA LEU A 29 4.65 13.89 14.08
C LEU A 29 5.99 13.75 13.35
N VAL A 30 6.25 12.61 12.72
CA VAL A 30 7.48 12.40 11.93
C VAL A 30 7.55 13.40 10.77
N ALA A 31 6.45 13.61 10.05
CA ALA A 31 6.39 14.58 8.97
C ALA A 31 6.65 16.02 9.46
N LEU A 32 6.11 16.41 10.61
CA LEU A 32 6.37 17.72 11.22
C LEU A 32 7.85 17.87 11.59
N ILE A 33 8.46 16.84 12.16
CA ILE A 33 9.89 16.83 12.48
C ILE A 33 10.71 16.96 11.18
N GLU A 34 10.39 16.24 10.12
CA GLU A 34 11.09 16.36 8.83
C GLU A 34 11.05 17.79 8.25
N VAL A 35 9.93 18.49 8.42
CA VAL A 35 9.77 19.88 7.94
C VAL A 35 10.57 20.86 8.80
N GLY A 36 10.69 20.63 10.10
CA GLY A 36 11.48 21.48 10.99
C GLY A 36 12.95 21.60 10.57
N GLY A 37 13.55 20.51 10.07
CA GLY A 37 14.90 20.54 9.51
C GLY A 37 15.02 21.41 8.26
N LEU A 38 14.02 21.37 7.38
CA LEU A 38 13.96 22.24 6.20
C LEU A 38 13.80 23.71 6.59
N ALA A 39 12.95 24.00 7.57
CA ALA A 39 12.76 25.37 8.07
C ALA A 39 14.06 25.95 8.64
N ALA A 40 14.84 25.14 9.38
CA ALA A 40 16.14 25.56 9.89
C ALA A 40 17.16 25.87 8.78
N ILE A 41 17.19 25.05 7.70
CA ILE A 41 18.04 25.32 6.54
C ILE A 41 17.56 26.56 5.78
N ALA A 42 16.25 26.72 5.60
CA ALA A 42 15.69 27.91 4.94
C ALA A 42 16.00 29.18 5.73
N PHE A 43 15.91 29.15 7.06
CA PHE A 43 16.31 30.24 7.94
C PHE A 43 17.79 30.62 7.74
N LEU A 44 18.67 29.63 7.66
CA LEU A 44 20.09 29.83 7.38
C LEU A 44 20.31 30.53 6.05
N VAL A 45 19.67 30.06 4.98
CA VAL A 45 19.83 30.62 3.62
C VAL A 45 19.30 32.02 3.52
N LEU A 46 18.17 32.35 4.14
CA LEU A 46 17.57 33.66 4.10
C LEU A 46 18.37 34.73 4.86
N ASN A 47 19.12 34.32 5.86
CA ASN A 47 19.87 35.24 6.74
C ASN A 47 21.40 35.18 6.53
N LEU A 48 21.88 34.63 5.39
CA LEU A 48 23.31 34.45 5.12
C LEU A 48 24.17 35.71 5.32
N GLU A 49 23.64 36.89 4.99
CA GLU A 49 24.38 38.15 5.10
C GLU A 49 24.56 38.63 6.54
N ASN A 50 23.60 38.34 7.43
CA ASN A 50 23.64 38.71 8.84
C ASN A 50 23.17 37.53 9.74
N LEU A 51 23.75 36.36 9.51
CA LEU A 51 23.30 35.15 10.18
C LEU A 51 23.56 35.15 11.70
N SER A 52 24.70 35.72 12.11
CA SER A 52 25.01 35.83 13.56
C SER A 52 24.02 36.77 14.28
N GLY A 53 23.68 37.91 13.68
CA GLY A 53 22.68 38.81 14.26
C GLY A 53 21.29 38.17 14.32
N ALA A 54 20.82 37.59 13.22
CA ALA A 54 19.52 36.89 13.17
C ALA A 54 19.41 35.69 14.14
N LEU A 55 20.51 35.01 14.42
CA LEU A 55 20.55 33.92 15.41
C LEU A 55 20.53 34.44 16.86
N LEU A 56 21.12 35.58 17.13
CA LEU A 56 21.09 36.25 18.44
C LEU A 56 19.71 36.83 18.77
N ASP A 57 18.88 37.11 17.77
CA ASP A 57 17.47 37.50 17.97
C ASP A 57 16.58 36.34 18.41
N VAL A 58 17.06 35.09 18.29
CA VAL A 58 16.30 33.88 18.69
C VAL A 58 16.59 33.57 20.16
N GLU A 59 15.64 33.85 21.06
CA GLU A 59 15.78 33.65 22.53
C GLU A 59 16.29 32.27 22.91
N PHE A 60 15.85 31.22 22.22
CA PHE A 60 16.29 29.83 22.48
C PHE A 60 17.79 29.64 22.23
N ILE A 61 18.35 30.28 21.19
CA ILE A 61 19.78 30.19 20.87
C ILE A 61 20.61 30.94 21.90
N VAL A 62 20.14 32.12 22.28
CA VAL A 62 20.79 32.92 23.38
C VAL A 62 20.79 32.14 24.69
N LEU A 63 19.68 31.52 25.05
CA LEU A 63 19.58 30.67 26.24
C LEU A 63 20.59 29.52 26.19
N LEU A 64 20.75 28.85 25.05
CA LEU A 64 21.72 27.77 24.85
C LEU A 64 23.18 28.29 24.95
N LEU A 65 23.48 29.44 24.34
CA LEU A 65 24.81 30.06 24.44
C LEU A 65 25.18 30.32 25.90
N ASN A 66 24.27 30.91 26.68
CA ASN A 66 24.43 31.18 28.10
C ASN A 66 24.59 29.89 28.91
N LEU A 67 23.78 28.87 28.66
CA LEU A 67 23.82 27.57 29.32
C LEU A 67 25.16 26.87 29.08
N LEU A 68 25.65 26.90 27.84
CA LEU A 68 26.93 26.28 27.45
C LEU A 68 28.15 27.16 27.70
N ARG A 69 27.95 28.39 28.20
CA ARG A 69 29.01 29.40 28.44
C ARG A 69 29.87 29.65 27.22
N LEU A 70 29.24 29.70 26.04
CA LEU A 70 29.89 29.98 24.77
C LEU A 70 29.84 31.48 24.46
N SER A 71 30.91 32.02 23.82
CA SER A 71 30.96 33.38 23.32
C SER A 71 30.04 33.51 22.07
N GLU A 72 29.54 34.71 21.81
CA GLU A 72 28.68 35.02 20.65
C GLU A 72 29.31 34.65 19.31
N ASP A 73 30.65 34.73 19.20
CA ASP A 73 31.40 34.33 17.99
C ASP A 73 31.20 32.86 17.61
N LYS A 74 30.78 32.01 18.56
CA LYS A 74 30.54 30.56 18.37
C LYS A 74 29.11 30.26 18.01
N VAL A 75 28.21 31.23 17.86
CA VAL A 75 26.77 31.03 17.55
C VAL A 75 26.56 30.23 16.27
N LEU A 76 27.37 30.47 15.26
CA LEU A 76 27.29 29.74 13.97
C LEU A 76 27.62 28.26 14.12
N PHE A 77 28.68 27.94 14.89
CA PHE A 77 29.07 26.55 15.15
C PHE A 77 28.02 25.82 15.99
N LEU A 78 27.44 26.51 16.98
CA LEU A 78 26.34 25.97 17.78
C LEU A 78 25.12 25.66 16.91
N PHE A 79 24.72 26.59 16.06
CA PHE A 79 23.57 26.42 15.17
C PHE A 79 23.81 25.29 14.15
N ALA A 80 24.99 25.22 13.53
CA ALA A 80 25.34 24.11 12.64
C ALA A 80 25.31 22.76 13.38
N GLY A 81 25.84 22.70 14.60
CA GLY A 81 25.79 21.49 15.45
C GLY A 81 24.35 21.07 15.78
N LEU A 82 23.46 22.02 16.05
CA LEU A 82 22.03 21.77 16.29
C LEU A 82 21.35 21.20 15.03
N ILE A 83 21.60 21.79 13.85
CA ILE A 83 21.03 21.28 12.58
C ILE A 83 21.51 19.86 12.28
N ILE A 84 22.80 19.59 12.47
CA ILE A 84 23.37 18.25 12.25
C ILE A 84 22.75 17.24 13.22
N SER A 85 22.68 17.59 14.51
CA SER A 85 22.07 16.71 15.53
C SER A 85 20.59 16.47 15.26
N TYR A 86 19.87 17.51 14.86
CA TYR A 86 18.45 17.41 14.48
C TYR A 86 18.26 16.53 13.24
N SER A 87 19.11 16.68 12.24
CA SER A 87 19.07 15.85 11.02
C SER A 87 19.33 14.38 11.34
N PHE A 88 20.30 14.08 12.21
CA PHE A 88 20.57 12.73 12.68
C PHE A 88 19.36 12.15 13.44
N PHE A 89 18.77 12.91 14.34
CA PHE A 89 17.57 12.52 15.08
C PHE A 89 16.39 12.21 14.13
N THR A 90 16.20 13.05 13.10
CA THR A 90 15.16 12.86 12.09
C THR A 90 15.38 11.56 11.31
N ILE A 91 16.61 11.25 10.90
CA ILE A 91 16.94 10.00 10.19
C ILE A 91 16.60 8.79 11.05
N VAL A 92 16.97 8.81 12.34
CA VAL A 92 16.69 7.70 13.27
C VAL A 92 15.19 7.47 13.42
N ILE A 93 14.42 8.54 13.66
CA ILE A 93 12.96 8.44 13.83
C ILE A 93 12.29 7.96 12.55
N SER A 94 12.66 8.50 11.39
CA SER A 94 12.09 8.10 10.09
C SER A 94 12.39 6.62 9.80
N THR A 95 13.61 6.16 10.08
CA THR A 95 14.01 4.74 9.91
C THR A 95 13.20 3.81 10.82
N ILE A 96 13.04 4.16 12.11
CA ILE A 96 12.24 3.39 13.05
C ILE A 96 10.77 3.33 12.58
N SER A 97 10.25 4.46 12.10
CA SER A 97 8.86 4.56 11.64
C SER A 97 8.60 3.68 10.43
N ILE A 98 9.46 3.72 9.40
CA ILE A 98 9.36 2.86 8.21
C ILE A 98 9.40 1.39 8.62
N ARG A 99 10.35 1.00 9.47
CA ARG A 99 10.46 -0.39 9.96
C ARG A 99 9.18 -0.84 10.67
N ARG A 100 8.61 -0.01 11.54
CA ARG A 100 7.37 -0.33 12.27
C ARG A 100 6.17 -0.48 11.35
N ILE A 101 6.04 0.40 10.35
CA ILE A 101 4.97 0.33 9.35
C ILE A 101 5.06 -0.97 8.55
N SER A 102 6.25 -1.29 8.03
CA SER A 102 6.46 -2.49 7.23
C SER A 102 6.13 -3.76 8.03
N ILE A 103 6.67 -3.89 9.25
CA ILE A 103 6.36 -5.04 10.12
C ILE A 103 4.86 -5.12 10.44
N PHE A 104 4.22 -3.99 10.75
CA PHE A 104 2.79 -3.98 11.04
C PHE A 104 1.97 -4.45 9.85
N SER A 105 2.27 -3.97 8.64
CA SER A 105 1.56 -4.33 7.41
C SER A 105 1.68 -5.82 7.11
N GLU A 106 2.88 -6.40 7.22
CA GLU A 106 3.12 -7.82 7.03
C GLU A 106 2.39 -8.69 8.06
N LEU A 107 2.39 -8.28 9.33
CA LEU A 107 1.63 -8.97 10.38
C LEU A 107 0.11 -8.93 10.11
N MET A 108 -0.40 -7.83 9.54
CA MET A 108 -1.81 -7.77 9.11
C MET A 108 -2.08 -8.72 7.95
N GLY A 109 -1.17 -8.80 6.98
CA GLY A 109 -1.26 -9.80 5.91
C GLY A 109 -1.32 -11.24 6.42
N ALA A 110 -0.45 -11.59 7.37
CA ALA A 110 -0.45 -12.91 8.00
C ALA A 110 -1.78 -13.23 8.71
N LYS A 111 -2.37 -12.24 9.40
CA LYS A 111 -3.70 -12.39 10.02
C LYS A 111 -4.80 -12.59 8.98
N ILE A 112 -4.76 -11.85 7.88
CA ILE A 112 -5.72 -11.97 6.78
C ILE A 112 -5.63 -13.37 6.16
N LYS A 113 -4.42 -13.85 5.85
CA LYS A 113 -4.18 -15.21 5.34
C LYS A 113 -4.76 -16.27 6.28
N THR A 114 -4.51 -16.12 7.58
CA THR A 114 -5.06 -17.03 8.60
C THR A 114 -6.60 -16.98 8.63
N SER A 115 -7.19 -15.79 8.49
CA SER A 115 -8.65 -15.65 8.45
C SER A 115 -9.25 -16.27 7.20
N LEU A 116 -8.62 -16.10 6.03
CA LEU A 116 -9.03 -16.75 4.79
C LEU A 116 -8.93 -18.28 4.89
N LEU A 117 -7.85 -18.81 5.46
CA LEU A 117 -7.70 -20.23 5.68
C LEU A 117 -8.80 -20.77 6.60
N LYS A 118 -9.10 -20.08 7.69
CA LYS A 118 -10.22 -20.45 8.59
C LYS A 118 -11.56 -20.45 7.84
N HIS A 119 -11.81 -19.42 7.02
CA HIS A 119 -13.02 -19.35 6.20
C HIS A 119 -13.14 -20.59 5.29
N PHE A 120 -12.10 -20.94 4.53
CA PHE A 120 -12.16 -22.13 3.65
C PHE A 120 -12.31 -23.45 4.40
N LEU A 121 -11.74 -23.57 5.60
CA LEU A 121 -11.89 -24.75 6.44
C LEU A 121 -13.25 -24.85 7.15
N SER A 122 -14.00 -23.74 7.23
CA SER A 122 -15.36 -23.69 7.78
C SER A 122 -16.46 -23.91 6.74
N LEU A 123 -16.11 -23.99 5.44
CA LEU A 123 -17.07 -24.25 4.38
C LEU A 123 -17.66 -25.66 4.50
N GLU A 124 -18.94 -25.79 4.17
CA GLU A 124 -19.55 -27.08 3.96
C GLU A 124 -18.89 -27.83 2.79
N TRP A 125 -18.81 -29.16 2.89
CA TRP A 125 -18.15 -29.98 1.86
C TRP A 125 -18.64 -29.72 0.44
N LEU A 126 -19.93 -29.52 0.25
CA LEU A 126 -20.51 -29.22 -1.07
C LEU A 126 -20.08 -27.87 -1.62
N ASP A 127 -19.98 -26.86 -0.77
CA ASP A 127 -19.52 -25.53 -1.18
C ASP A 127 -18.02 -25.52 -1.47
N PHE A 128 -17.24 -26.28 -0.71
CA PHE A 128 -15.82 -26.49 -1.00
C PHE A 128 -15.61 -27.17 -2.35
N LEU A 129 -16.39 -28.21 -2.69
CA LEU A 129 -16.30 -28.90 -3.98
C LEU A 129 -16.65 -28.01 -5.17
N LYS A 130 -17.58 -27.06 -5.02
CA LYS A 130 -17.90 -26.07 -6.05
C LYS A 130 -16.80 -25.02 -6.23
N SER A 131 -15.98 -24.83 -5.22
CA SER A 131 -14.84 -23.91 -5.30
C SER A 131 -13.62 -24.64 -5.87
N HIS A 132 -12.88 -23.95 -6.76
CA HIS A 132 -11.64 -24.50 -7.30
C HIS A 132 -10.53 -24.35 -6.25
N SER A 133 -9.94 -25.46 -5.80
CA SER A 133 -8.88 -25.48 -4.78
C SER A 133 -7.68 -24.59 -5.14
N SER A 134 -7.28 -24.56 -6.43
CA SER A 134 -6.22 -23.70 -6.93
C SER A 134 -6.54 -22.20 -6.77
N LYS A 135 -7.78 -21.81 -7.01
CA LYS A 135 -8.24 -20.43 -6.83
C LYS A 135 -8.27 -20.03 -5.35
N ASN A 136 -8.68 -20.94 -4.47
CA ASN A 136 -8.68 -20.72 -3.03
C ASN A 136 -7.25 -20.57 -2.50
N MET A 137 -6.32 -21.40 -3.00
CA MET A 137 -4.90 -21.32 -2.68
C MET A 137 -4.28 -19.99 -3.16
N SER A 138 -4.57 -19.59 -4.39
CA SER A 138 -4.17 -18.27 -4.94
C SER A 138 -4.65 -17.12 -4.06
N ARG A 139 -5.90 -17.15 -3.62
CA ARG A 139 -6.48 -16.11 -2.76
C ARG A 139 -5.82 -16.05 -1.38
N ILE A 140 -5.55 -17.19 -0.74
CA ILE A 140 -4.86 -17.19 0.55
C ILE A 140 -3.47 -16.59 0.41
N ILE A 141 -2.69 -17.03 -0.58
CA ILE A 141 -1.29 -16.65 -0.73
C ILE A 141 -1.19 -15.21 -1.27
N HIS A 142 -1.80 -14.94 -2.43
CA HIS A 142 -1.59 -13.68 -3.13
C HIS A 142 -2.47 -12.54 -2.63
N ASP A 143 -3.78 -12.75 -2.43
CA ASP A 143 -4.66 -11.68 -1.98
C ASP A 143 -4.27 -11.20 -0.57
N GLY A 144 -3.82 -12.11 0.30
CA GLY A 144 -3.33 -11.75 1.63
C GLY A 144 -2.10 -10.86 1.61
N ASP A 145 -1.10 -11.18 0.77
CA ASP A 145 0.11 -10.37 0.61
C ASP A 145 -0.19 -9.03 -0.07
N ILE A 146 -1.01 -9.03 -1.11
CA ILE A 146 -1.41 -7.81 -1.82
C ILE A 146 -2.16 -6.84 -0.89
N VAL A 147 -2.99 -7.34 0.03
CA VAL A 147 -3.67 -6.48 1.01
C VAL A 147 -2.70 -5.98 2.08
N ALA A 148 -1.68 -6.76 2.46
CA ALA A 148 -0.59 -6.28 3.33
C ALA A 148 0.16 -5.11 2.69
N ASP A 149 0.59 -5.26 1.43
CA ASP A 149 1.19 -4.18 0.65
C ASP A 149 0.30 -2.94 0.58
N MET A 150 -1.00 -3.14 0.36
CA MET A 150 -1.97 -2.05 0.29
C MET A 150 -2.07 -1.27 1.60
N ILE A 151 -1.99 -1.93 2.76
CA ILE A 151 -1.93 -1.28 4.08
C ILE A 151 -0.63 -0.46 4.19
N ASN A 152 0.51 -1.01 3.75
CA ASN A 152 1.79 -0.33 3.74
C ASN A 152 1.74 0.94 2.88
N PHE A 153 1.24 0.83 1.65
CA PHE A 153 1.09 1.96 0.73
C PHE A 153 0.14 3.02 1.28
N PHE A 154 -0.95 2.62 1.93
CA PHE A 154 -1.88 3.55 2.54
C PHE A 154 -1.24 4.39 3.65
N MET A 155 -0.45 3.77 4.52
CA MET A 155 0.25 4.47 5.61
C MET A 155 1.33 5.41 5.06
N ASN A 156 2.10 4.96 4.07
CA ASN A 156 3.11 5.79 3.41
C ASN A 156 2.49 6.95 2.62
N LEU A 157 1.37 6.72 1.93
CA LEU A 157 0.59 7.76 1.26
C LEU A 157 0.16 8.84 2.24
N PHE A 158 -0.38 8.44 3.39
CA PHE A 158 -0.81 9.36 4.44
C PHE A 158 0.37 10.21 4.95
N ASN A 159 1.52 9.59 5.23
CA ASN A 159 2.72 10.31 5.65
C ASN A 159 3.16 11.35 4.60
N LYS A 160 3.29 10.95 3.32
CA LYS A 160 3.74 11.87 2.26
C LYS A 160 2.74 12.97 1.97
N PHE A 161 1.44 12.67 2.11
CA PHE A 161 0.39 13.68 1.98
C PHE A 161 0.49 14.75 3.10
N ILE A 162 0.67 14.34 4.35
CA ILE A 162 0.88 15.28 5.48
C ILE A 162 2.15 16.10 5.27
N LEU A 163 3.26 15.46 4.90
CA LEU A 163 4.52 16.14 4.61
C LEU A 163 4.33 17.24 3.55
N ALA A 164 3.71 16.88 2.42
CA ALA A 164 3.45 17.83 1.34
C ALA A 164 2.54 18.98 1.79
N LEU A 165 1.50 18.68 2.57
CA LEU A 165 0.57 19.68 3.10
C LEU A 165 1.28 20.67 4.02
N VAL A 166 2.13 20.20 4.95
CA VAL A 166 2.84 21.07 5.91
C VAL A 166 3.84 21.96 5.18
N ILE A 167 4.64 21.40 4.25
CA ILE A 167 5.60 22.22 3.46
C ILE A 167 4.86 23.25 2.61
N THR A 168 3.79 22.85 1.92
CA THR A 168 2.99 23.75 1.10
C THR A 168 2.38 24.88 1.93
N SER A 169 1.87 24.56 3.15
CA SER A 169 1.34 25.58 4.07
C SER A 169 2.42 26.57 4.52
N ALA A 170 3.64 26.09 4.79
CA ALA A 170 4.77 26.98 5.13
C ALA A 170 5.14 27.90 3.94
N LEU A 171 5.14 27.38 2.71
CA LEU A 171 5.39 28.18 1.51
C LEU A 171 4.27 29.19 1.26
N PHE A 172 3.01 28.88 1.61
CA PHE A 172 1.91 29.85 1.53
C PHE A 172 2.12 31.05 2.47
N ILE A 173 2.69 30.84 3.65
CA ILE A 173 3.04 31.92 4.57
C ILE A 173 4.17 32.78 4.00
N PHE A 174 5.14 32.16 3.31
CA PHE A 174 6.28 32.85 2.71
C PHE A 174 5.88 33.72 1.48
N ASN A 175 5.19 33.13 0.51
CA ASN A 175 4.70 33.87 -0.68
C ASN A 175 3.42 33.17 -1.22
N PRO A 176 2.22 33.68 -0.88
CA PRO A 176 0.94 33.09 -1.28
C PRO A 176 0.75 32.96 -2.78
N SER A 177 1.11 34.00 -3.55
CA SER A 177 0.83 34.06 -5.00
C SER A 177 1.63 33.02 -5.77
N VAL A 178 2.94 32.94 -5.51
CA VAL A 178 3.84 31.97 -6.16
C VAL A 178 3.45 30.53 -5.75
N THR A 179 3.17 30.31 -4.45
CA THR A 179 2.80 28.99 -3.94
C THR A 179 1.48 28.51 -4.53
N PHE A 180 0.48 29.40 -4.65
CA PHE A 180 -0.81 29.06 -5.26
C PHE A 180 -0.63 28.61 -6.72
N GLY A 181 0.12 29.40 -7.51
CA GLY A 181 0.40 29.07 -8.91
C GLY A 181 1.09 27.72 -9.08
N LEU A 182 2.18 27.48 -8.33
CA LEU A 182 2.92 26.21 -8.38
C LEU A 182 2.07 25.02 -7.92
N THR A 183 1.33 25.17 -6.83
CA THR A 183 0.48 24.10 -6.31
C THR A 183 -0.64 23.75 -7.29
N LEU A 184 -1.23 24.75 -7.93
CA LEU A 184 -2.28 24.55 -8.92
C LEU A 184 -1.75 23.83 -10.17
N ILE A 185 -0.59 24.25 -10.69
CA ILE A 185 0.05 23.60 -11.84
C ILE A 185 0.40 22.14 -11.53
N LEU A 186 1.05 21.88 -10.41
CA LEU A 186 1.44 20.53 -10.02
C LEU A 186 0.21 19.63 -9.79
N SER A 187 -0.78 20.13 -9.04
CA SER A 187 -2.00 19.34 -8.75
C SER A 187 -2.78 19.03 -10.02
N THR A 188 -2.92 19.96 -10.95
CA THR A 188 -3.59 19.73 -12.23
C THR A 188 -2.82 18.73 -13.09
N ALA A 189 -1.50 18.85 -13.18
CA ALA A 189 -0.65 17.91 -13.91
C ALA A 189 -0.82 16.47 -13.37
N TYR A 190 -0.73 16.30 -12.05
CA TYR A 190 -0.94 14.97 -11.43
C TYR A 190 -2.35 14.41 -11.64
N LEU A 191 -3.37 15.26 -11.55
CA LEU A 191 -4.77 14.86 -11.82
C LEU A 191 -4.96 14.40 -13.27
N LEU A 192 -4.42 15.14 -14.24
CA LEU A 192 -4.49 14.78 -15.65
C LEU A 192 -3.78 13.45 -15.94
N ILE A 193 -2.58 13.27 -15.41
CA ILE A 193 -1.82 12.01 -15.56
C ILE A 193 -2.59 10.85 -14.91
N PHE A 194 -3.10 11.03 -13.69
CA PHE A 194 -3.85 9.99 -13.00
C PHE A 194 -5.12 9.57 -13.76
N THR A 195 -5.88 10.54 -14.27
CA THR A 195 -7.10 10.23 -15.05
C THR A 195 -6.79 9.54 -16.38
N ALA A 196 -5.68 9.92 -17.03
CA ALA A 196 -5.23 9.28 -18.26
C ALA A 196 -4.88 7.79 -18.06
N PHE A 197 -4.18 7.46 -16.97
CA PHE A 197 -3.73 6.09 -16.73
C PHE A 197 -4.73 5.21 -15.95
N LYS A 198 -5.70 5.80 -15.26
CA LYS A 198 -6.67 5.08 -14.42
C LYS A 198 -7.41 3.96 -15.15
N SER A 199 -7.85 4.19 -16.38
CA SER A 199 -8.59 3.20 -17.17
C SER A 199 -7.73 1.98 -17.48
N GLN A 200 -6.49 2.20 -17.93
CA GLN A 200 -5.53 1.13 -18.24
C GLN A 200 -5.11 0.38 -16.99
N ALA A 201 -4.84 1.09 -15.90
CA ALA A 201 -4.52 0.51 -14.60
C ALA A 201 -5.61 -0.46 -14.12
N LYS A 202 -6.88 -0.07 -14.21
CA LYS A 202 -8.02 -0.92 -13.85
C LYS A 202 -8.09 -2.18 -14.71
N LYS A 203 -7.96 -2.03 -16.05
CA LYS A 203 -7.97 -3.16 -16.97
C LYS A 203 -6.83 -4.13 -16.70
N ASN A 204 -5.62 -3.61 -16.56
CA ASN A 204 -4.43 -4.43 -16.28
C ASN A 204 -4.55 -5.15 -14.93
N SER A 205 -5.03 -4.49 -13.89
CA SER A 205 -5.22 -5.08 -12.56
C SER A 205 -6.16 -6.29 -12.60
N LEU A 206 -7.30 -6.18 -13.30
CA LEU A 206 -8.23 -7.31 -13.45
C LEU A 206 -7.62 -8.47 -14.23
N GLN A 207 -6.83 -8.17 -15.28
CA GLN A 207 -6.12 -9.19 -16.05
C GLN A 207 -5.03 -9.86 -15.20
N ILE A 208 -4.23 -9.09 -14.47
CA ILE A 208 -3.20 -9.61 -13.55
C ILE A 208 -3.82 -10.60 -12.58
N THR A 209 -4.94 -10.24 -11.93
CA THR A 209 -5.64 -11.15 -11.00
C THR A 209 -6.05 -12.46 -11.70
N LYS A 210 -6.60 -12.37 -12.92
CA LYS A 210 -7.00 -13.56 -13.70
C LYS A 210 -5.79 -14.43 -14.05
N TYR A 211 -4.70 -13.84 -14.53
CA TYR A 211 -3.50 -14.60 -14.92
C TYR A 211 -2.79 -15.20 -13.69
N MET A 212 -2.81 -14.53 -12.54
CA MET A 212 -2.30 -15.11 -11.28
C MET A 212 -3.08 -16.37 -10.91
N ASP A 213 -4.41 -16.34 -10.97
CA ASP A 213 -5.24 -17.52 -10.70
C ASP A 213 -4.94 -18.66 -11.69
N LEU A 214 -4.74 -18.33 -12.98
CA LEU A 214 -4.39 -19.30 -14.02
C LEU A 214 -3.00 -19.92 -13.78
N THR A 215 -2.00 -19.13 -13.43
CA THR A 215 -0.64 -19.61 -13.13
C THR A 215 -0.65 -20.62 -11.98
N VAL A 216 -1.33 -20.28 -10.87
CA VAL A 216 -1.50 -21.22 -9.74
C VAL A 216 -2.28 -22.46 -10.16
N GLY A 217 -3.30 -22.30 -11.01
CA GLY A 217 -4.09 -23.42 -11.55
C GLY A 217 -3.24 -24.39 -12.35
N ILE A 218 -2.41 -23.87 -13.27
CA ILE A 218 -1.50 -24.70 -14.09
C ILE A 218 -0.52 -25.45 -13.19
N ILE A 219 0.12 -24.79 -12.23
CA ILE A 219 1.07 -25.40 -11.30
C ILE A 219 0.38 -26.52 -10.50
N THR A 220 -0.80 -26.24 -9.94
CA THR A 220 -1.56 -27.22 -9.15
C THR A 220 -1.92 -28.45 -10.00
N ASN A 221 -2.34 -28.23 -11.25
CA ASN A 221 -2.70 -29.33 -12.16
C ASN A 221 -1.46 -30.13 -12.56
N VAL A 222 -0.33 -29.48 -12.87
CA VAL A 222 0.92 -30.18 -13.24
C VAL A 222 1.41 -31.07 -12.10
N PHE A 223 1.42 -30.56 -10.88
CA PHE A 223 1.83 -31.39 -9.74
C PHE A 223 0.77 -32.44 -9.35
N GLY A 224 -0.51 -32.14 -9.52
CA GLY A 224 -1.62 -33.08 -9.27
C GLY A 224 -1.65 -34.26 -10.27
N SER A 225 -1.20 -34.02 -11.52
CA SER A 225 -1.16 -35.01 -12.60
C SER A 225 0.27 -35.35 -13.02
N PHE A 226 1.22 -35.27 -12.09
CA PHE A 226 2.66 -35.44 -12.41
C PHE A 226 2.96 -36.80 -13.07
N LYS A 227 2.39 -37.88 -12.52
CA LYS A 227 2.57 -39.26 -13.04
C LYS A 227 2.07 -39.38 -14.49
N GLU A 228 0.91 -38.84 -14.77
CA GLU A 228 0.29 -38.88 -16.09
C GLU A 228 1.10 -38.05 -17.10
N ILE A 229 1.60 -36.88 -16.72
CA ILE A 229 2.44 -36.04 -17.57
C ILE A 229 3.73 -36.76 -17.96
N ILE A 230 4.37 -37.45 -17.02
CA ILE A 230 5.58 -38.25 -17.30
C ILE A 230 5.23 -39.44 -18.19
N PHE A 231 4.20 -40.18 -17.85
CA PHE A 231 3.78 -41.40 -18.54
C PHE A 231 3.43 -41.12 -20.04
N TYR A 232 2.70 -40.03 -20.30
CA TYR A 232 2.32 -39.62 -21.64
C TYR A 232 3.36 -38.75 -22.36
N ASN A 233 4.51 -38.49 -21.76
CA ASN A 233 5.59 -37.63 -22.30
C ASN A 233 5.12 -36.22 -22.68
N ASN A 234 4.24 -35.63 -21.87
CA ASN A 234 3.61 -34.34 -22.11
C ASN A 234 4.31 -33.15 -21.43
N GLN A 235 5.54 -33.32 -20.92
CA GLN A 235 6.27 -32.30 -20.18
C GLN A 235 6.45 -31.00 -20.98
N LYS A 236 6.83 -31.13 -22.28
CA LYS A 236 7.05 -29.96 -23.16
C LYS A 236 5.77 -29.12 -23.29
N LYS A 237 4.61 -29.77 -23.43
CA LYS A 237 3.33 -29.08 -23.57
C LYS A 237 2.94 -28.38 -22.26
N ALA A 238 3.16 -29.03 -21.11
CA ALA A 238 2.91 -28.44 -19.80
C ALA A 238 3.78 -27.19 -19.56
N ILE A 239 5.10 -27.27 -19.90
CA ILE A 239 6.04 -26.17 -19.78
C ILE A 239 5.62 -25.01 -20.71
N SER A 240 5.33 -25.28 -21.99
CA SER A 240 4.94 -24.26 -22.95
C SER A 240 3.66 -23.53 -22.55
N ASN A 241 2.67 -24.26 -22.00
CA ASN A 241 1.45 -23.65 -21.50
C ASN A 241 1.69 -22.74 -20.30
N PHE A 242 2.56 -23.15 -19.38
CA PHE A 242 2.96 -22.32 -18.24
C PHE A 242 3.72 -21.07 -18.71
N GLU A 243 4.70 -21.24 -19.58
CA GLU A 243 5.56 -20.18 -20.12
C GLU A 243 4.70 -19.07 -20.80
N GLN A 244 3.73 -19.46 -21.60
CA GLN A 244 2.84 -18.51 -22.25
C GLN A 244 2.04 -17.69 -21.23
N VAL A 245 1.38 -18.33 -20.28
CA VAL A 245 0.54 -17.67 -19.27
C VAL A 245 1.37 -16.78 -18.34
N ASP A 246 2.55 -17.27 -17.92
CA ASP A 246 3.41 -16.52 -17.00
C ASP A 246 4.11 -15.35 -17.70
N SER A 247 4.48 -15.49 -18.98
CA SER A 247 5.00 -14.40 -19.81
C SER A 247 3.97 -13.27 -19.98
N ASP A 248 2.70 -13.62 -20.25
CA ASP A 248 1.60 -12.64 -20.32
C ASP A 248 1.42 -11.92 -18.96
N LEU A 249 1.44 -12.67 -17.86
CA LEU A 249 1.38 -12.11 -16.51
C LEU A 249 2.55 -11.17 -16.23
N ALA A 250 3.77 -11.58 -16.55
CA ALA A 250 4.99 -10.78 -16.36
C ALA A 250 4.93 -9.49 -17.17
N THR A 251 4.47 -9.56 -18.41
CA THR A 251 4.29 -8.39 -19.28
C THR A 251 3.29 -7.40 -18.68
N LEU A 252 2.13 -7.87 -18.24
CA LEU A 252 1.11 -7.03 -17.60
C LEU A 252 1.61 -6.38 -16.30
N LYS A 253 2.35 -7.13 -15.47
CA LYS A 253 3.00 -6.60 -14.26
C LYS A 253 4.03 -5.53 -14.60
N GLY A 254 4.87 -5.77 -15.64
CA GLY A 254 5.86 -4.82 -16.12
C GLY A 254 5.24 -3.51 -16.62
N ILE A 255 4.17 -3.60 -17.43
CA ILE A 255 3.42 -2.42 -17.89
C ILE A 255 2.83 -1.67 -16.69
N ASN A 256 2.21 -2.38 -15.76
CA ASN A 256 1.60 -1.76 -14.59
C ASN A 256 2.64 -1.04 -13.70
N MET A 257 3.80 -1.65 -13.50
CA MET A 257 4.92 -1.07 -12.79
C MET A 257 5.46 0.18 -13.51
N SER A 258 5.60 0.15 -14.84
CA SER A 258 6.07 1.31 -15.60
C SER A 258 5.10 2.49 -15.47
N LEU A 259 3.79 2.26 -15.52
CA LEU A 259 2.76 3.29 -15.34
C LEU A 259 2.81 3.96 -13.96
N SER A 260 3.27 3.26 -12.93
CA SER A 260 3.40 3.84 -11.58
C SER A 260 4.60 4.79 -11.46
N TYR A 261 5.65 4.61 -12.27
CA TYR A 261 6.87 5.43 -12.25
C TYR A 261 6.92 6.52 -13.33
N MET A 262 6.22 6.35 -14.46
CA MET A 262 6.23 7.32 -15.58
C MET A 262 5.94 8.76 -15.19
N PRO A 263 4.98 9.07 -14.29
CA PRO A 263 4.64 10.45 -13.96
C PRO A 263 5.80 11.27 -13.43
N ARG A 264 6.76 10.62 -12.78
CA ARG A 264 7.98 11.28 -12.29
C ARG A 264 8.70 12.02 -13.40
N PHE A 265 8.94 11.37 -14.53
CA PHE A 265 9.69 11.96 -15.64
C PHE A 265 8.99 13.17 -16.26
N TYR A 266 7.66 13.11 -16.39
CA TYR A 266 6.87 14.23 -16.91
C TYR A 266 6.93 15.45 -15.99
N ILE A 267 6.94 15.23 -14.68
CA ILE A 267 6.97 16.30 -13.69
C ILE A 267 8.36 16.90 -13.56
N ASP A 268 9.40 16.07 -13.57
CA ASP A 268 10.78 16.55 -13.58
C ASP A 268 11.03 17.43 -14.81
N ALA A 269 10.56 17.05 -15.99
CA ALA A 269 10.64 17.85 -17.21
C ALA A 269 9.81 19.14 -17.10
N ALA A 270 8.58 19.09 -16.57
CA ALA A 270 7.72 20.25 -16.39
C ALA A 270 8.35 21.29 -15.46
N LEU A 271 9.01 20.85 -14.39
CA LEU A 271 9.72 21.75 -13.47
C LEU A 271 10.89 22.46 -14.10
N LEU A 272 11.70 21.73 -14.90
CA LEU A 272 12.79 22.37 -15.65
C LEU A 272 12.24 23.44 -16.59
N MET A 273 11.14 23.17 -17.29
CA MET A 273 10.48 24.17 -18.15
C MET A 273 9.99 25.38 -17.36
N ILE A 274 9.38 25.17 -16.20
CA ILE A 274 8.89 26.24 -15.32
C ILE A 274 10.07 27.11 -14.85
N LEU A 275 11.20 26.51 -14.46
CA LEU A 275 12.40 27.24 -14.04
C LEU A 275 12.98 28.11 -15.16
N ILE A 276 13.04 27.59 -16.40
CA ILE A 276 13.50 28.33 -17.57
C ILE A 276 12.56 29.51 -17.85
N ILE A 277 11.25 29.29 -17.87
CA ILE A 277 10.25 30.33 -18.11
C ILE A 277 10.33 31.41 -17.02
N ALA A 278 10.48 31.02 -15.76
CA ALA A 278 10.63 31.92 -14.63
C ALA A 278 11.90 32.81 -14.79
N ALA A 279 13.03 32.21 -15.19
CA ALA A 279 14.27 32.96 -15.43
C ALA A 279 14.12 33.97 -16.57
N ILE A 280 13.47 33.60 -17.67
CA ILE A 280 13.19 34.54 -18.80
C ILE A 280 12.26 35.67 -18.33
N PHE A 281 11.20 35.33 -17.57
CA PHE A 281 10.27 36.34 -17.06
C PHE A 281 10.96 37.38 -16.17
N VAL A 282 11.80 36.92 -15.23
CA VAL A 282 12.59 37.79 -14.35
C VAL A 282 13.50 38.74 -15.16
N SER A 283 14.19 38.18 -16.15
CA SER A 283 15.07 38.96 -17.05
C SER A 283 14.29 40.04 -17.83
N HIS A 284 13.06 39.74 -18.23
CA HIS A 284 12.24 40.64 -19.05
C HIS A 284 11.57 41.76 -18.23
N TYR A 285 11.09 41.45 -17.01
CA TYR A 285 10.32 42.39 -16.19
C TYR A 285 11.13 43.14 -15.13
N GLY A 286 12.46 43.04 -15.15
CA GLY A 286 13.37 43.85 -14.32
C GLY A 286 13.26 43.58 -12.81
N VAL A 287 12.82 42.40 -12.40
CA VAL A 287 12.83 41.98 -10.99
C VAL A 287 14.28 41.92 -10.51
N SER A 288 14.58 42.44 -9.31
CA SER A 288 15.94 42.41 -8.78
C SER A 288 16.46 40.96 -8.70
N ALA A 289 17.68 40.74 -9.22
CA ALA A 289 18.29 39.41 -9.22
C ALA A 289 18.40 38.84 -7.81
N SER A 290 18.67 39.64 -6.79
CA SER A 290 18.77 39.23 -5.40
C SER A 290 17.43 38.66 -4.85
N ALA A 291 16.32 39.36 -5.10
CA ALA A 291 15.00 38.89 -4.68
C ALA A 291 14.58 37.58 -5.40
N PHE A 292 14.95 37.47 -6.68
CA PHE A 292 14.71 36.22 -7.43
C PHE A 292 15.50 35.05 -6.86
N PHE A 293 16.81 35.23 -6.64
CA PHE A 293 17.65 34.17 -6.09
C PHE A 293 17.24 33.78 -4.66
N ALA A 294 16.84 34.72 -3.81
CA ALA A 294 16.32 34.42 -2.49
C ALA A 294 15.04 33.55 -2.56
N THR A 295 14.09 33.95 -3.41
CA THR A 295 12.87 33.19 -3.63
C THR A 295 13.18 31.81 -4.21
N LEU A 296 14.02 31.72 -5.24
CA LEU A 296 14.41 30.46 -5.87
C LEU A 296 15.09 29.50 -4.88
N SER A 297 15.91 30.04 -3.97
CA SER A 297 16.57 29.22 -2.94
C SER A 297 15.59 28.57 -1.99
N VAL A 298 14.59 29.33 -1.49
CA VAL A 298 13.55 28.78 -0.58
C VAL A 298 12.70 27.73 -1.29
N TYR A 299 12.21 28.03 -2.51
CA TYR A 299 11.41 27.07 -3.27
C TYR A 299 12.25 25.88 -3.75
N GLY A 300 13.54 26.09 -4.10
CA GLY A 300 14.48 25.03 -4.45
C GLY A 300 14.69 24.04 -3.29
N LEU A 301 14.93 24.55 -2.08
CA LEU A 301 15.05 23.74 -0.88
C LEU A 301 13.75 22.98 -0.58
N ALA A 302 12.61 23.64 -0.68
CA ALA A 302 11.31 23.00 -0.50
C ALA A 302 11.07 21.91 -1.56
N ALA A 303 11.46 22.15 -2.81
CA ALA A 303 11.32 21.21 -3.92
C ALA A 303 12.09 19.91 -3.68
N LEU A 304 13.25 19.93 -3.02
CA LEU A 304 14.01 18.71 -2.66
C LEU A 304 13.19 17.71 -1.85
N LYS A 305 12.18 18.16 -1.10
CA LYS A 305 11.28 17.29 -0.33
C LYS A 305 9.88 17.18 -0.95
N LEU A 306 9.36 18.27 -1.51
CA LEU A 306 8.02 18.28 -2.12
C LEU A 306 7.94 17.40 -3.36
N LEU A 307 8.94 17.42 -4.24
CA LEU A 307 8.94 16.63 -5.45
C LEU A 307 8.87 15.13 -5.17
N PRO A 308 9.78 14.55 -4.36
CA PRO A 308 9.67 13.15 -3.98
C PRO A 308 8.36 12.86 -3.23
N ALA A 309 7.83 13.80 -2.43
CA ALA A 309 6.57 13.62 -1.74
C ALA A 309 5.40 13.49 -2.73
N PHE A 310 5.28 14.39 -3.71
CA PHE A 310 4.24 14.31 -4.75
C PHE A 310 4.38 13.06 -5.62
N GLN A 311 5.61 12.70 -6.01
CA GLN A 311 5.89 11.46 -6.75
C GLN A 311 5.42 10.22 -5.97
N ASN A 312 5.73 10.16 -4.68
CA ASN A 312 5.31 9.08 -3.81
C ASN A 312 3.79 9.07 -3.57
N ILE A 313 3.13 10.23 -3.45
CA ILE A 313 1.68 10.35 -3.35
C ILE A 313 1.02 9.71 -4.59
N PHE A 314 1.52 10.05 -5.79
CA PHE A 314 1.02 9.42 -7.02
C PHE A 314 1.26 7.92 -7.02
N TYR A 315 2.51 7.49 -6.78
CA TYR A 315 2.91 6.09 -6.76
C TYR A 315 2.03 5.26 -5.81
N PHE A 316 1.93 5.66 -4.56
CA PHE A 316 1.13 4.92 -3.58
C PHE A 316 -0.38 4.96 -3.90
N SER A 317 -0.89 6.07 -4.42
CA SER A 317 -2.29 6.16 -4.86
C SER A 317 -2.58 5.21 -6.02
N TYR A 318 -1.67 5.12 -7.00
CA TYR A 318 -1.77 4.21 -8.13
C TYR A 318 -1.69 2.74 -7.67
N GLU A 319 -0.71 2.40 -6.84
CA GLU A 319 -0.52 1.06 -6.31
C GLU A 319 -1.72 0.59 -5.46
N ILE A 320 -2.30 1.46 -4.64
CA ILE A 320 -3.54 1.18 -3.93
C ILE A 320 -4.68 0.92 -4.91
N PHE A 321 -4.84 1.79 -5.92
CA PHE A 321 -5.91 1.68 -6.90
C PHE A 321 -5.88 0.35 -7.66
N THR A 322 -4.71 -0.10 -8.07
CA THR A 322 -4.54 -1.37 -8.80
C THR A 322 -4.80 -2.60 -7.93
N ARG A 323 -4.75 -2.48 -6.61
CA ARG A 323 -4.97 -3.58 -5.65
C ARG A 323 -6.40 -3.67 -5.10
N ILE A 324 -7.27 -2.71 -5.44
CA ILE A 324 -8.69 -2.72 -5.00
C ILE A 324 -9.43 -4.03 -5.31
N PRO A 325 -9.27 -4.69 -6.49
CA PRO A 325 -9.93 -5.95 -6.77
C PRO A 325 -9.60 -7.06 -5.75
N HIS A 326 -8.34 -7.15 -5.33
CA HIS A 326 -7.89 -8.12 -4.32
C HIS A 326 -8.51 -7.85 -2.94
N LEU A 327 -8.56 -6.58 -2.52
CA LEU A 327 -9.25 -6.21 -1.28
C LEU A 327 -10.74 -6.56 -1.34
N ASN A 328 -11.40 -6.31 -2.47
CA ASN A 328 -12.82 -6.66 -2.65
C ASN A 328 -13.04 -8.18 -2.59
N ASN A 329 -12.15 -8.99 -3.14
CA ASN A 329 -12.20 -10.43 -3.02
C ASN A 329 -12.11 -10.88 -1.55
N VAL A 330 -11.14 -10.36 -0.80
CA VAL A 330 -10.96 -10.67 0.62
C VAL A 330 -12.17 -10.23 1.44
N THR A 331 -12.67 -9.01 1.21
CA THR A 331 -13.84 -8.51 1.95
C THR A 331 -15.10 -9.33 1.67
N ALA A 332 -15.32 -9.74 0.42
CA ALA A 332 -16.47 -10.56 0.03
C ALA A 332 -16.42 -11.95 0.70
N LEU A 333 -15.24 -12.57 0.75
CA LEU A 333 -15.06 -13.89 1.40
C LEU A 333 -15.28 -13.80 2.91
N LEU A 334 -14.66 -12.83 3.59
CA LEU A 334 -14.78 -12.70 5.04
C LEU A 334 -16.16 -12.20 5.49
N ALA A 335 -16.92 -11.51 4.61
CA ALA A 335 -18.31 -11.12 4.90
C ALA A 335 -19.28 -12.31 4.89
N GLN A 336 -18.99 -13.38 4.14
CA GLN A 336 -19.79 -14.61 4.13
C GLN A 336 -19.68 -15.39 5.44
N ASP A 337 -18.61 -15.19 6.20
CA ASP A 337 -18.30 -15.91 7.44
C ASP A 337 -19.18 -15.46 8.65
N SER A 338 -19.94 -14.38 8.51
CA SER A 338 -20.71 -13.79 9.62
C SER A 338 -21.91 -14.64 10.07
N GLY A 339 -22.19 -15.76 9.42
CA GLY A 339 -23.35 -16.61 9.69
C GLY A 339 -23.06 -18.02 10.23
N ASN A 340 -21.87 -18.57 10.00
CA ASN A 340 -21.59 -20.00 10.26
C ASN A 340 -20.27 -20.23 11.02
N ASN A 341 -20.02 -19.47 12.08
CA ASN A 341 -18.79 -19.54 12.88
C ASN A 341 -18.70 -20.77 13.83
N SER A 342 -19.25 -21.89 13.44
CA SER A 342 -18.97 -23.16 14.11
C SER A 342 -17.93 -23.95 13.28
N LEU A 343 -16.64 -23.73 13.53
CA LEU A 343 -15.71 -24.84 13.49
C LEU A 343 -16.43 -25.91 14.33
N HIS A 344 -16.95 -26.95 13.67
CA HIS A 344 -17.80 -27.96 14.30
C HIS A 344 -17.22 -28.31 15.66
N ALA A 345 -17.97 -28.02 16.73
CA ALA A 345 -17.63 -28.51 18.05
C ALA A 345 -17.42 -30.03 17.89
N PRO A 346 -16.38 -30.63 18.48
CA PRO A 346 -16.15 -32.02 18.35
C PRO A 346 -17.43 -32.73 18.79
N ALA A 347 -18.15 -33.28 17.81
CA ALA A 347 -19.33 -34.10 18.09
C ALA A 347 -18.86 -35.23 18.99
N SER A 348 -19.61 -35.50 20.04
CA SER A 348 -19.34 -36.70 20.87
C SER A 348 -19.19 -37.90 19.94
N PRO A 349 -18.14 -38.74 20.09
CA PRO A 349 -17.89 -39.82 19.18
C PRO A 349 -19.12 -40.77 19.16
N LEU A 350 -19.71 -40.88 17.97
CA LEU A 350 -20.79 -41.84 17.74
C LEU A 350 -20.25 -43.26 17.97
N GLN A 351 -20.82 -43.97 18.94
CA GLN A 351 -20.44 -45.34 19.17
C GLN A 351 -21.20 -46.24 18.21
N PHE A 352 -20.48 -46.83 17.23
CA PHE A 352 -21.03 -47.87 16.37
C PHE A 352 -21.18 -49.17 17.15
N LYS A 353 -22.39 -49.44 17.72
CA LYS A 353 -22.63 -50.59 18.56
C LYS A 353 -23.09 -51.80 17.75
N ASN A 354 -24.15 -51.68 16.97
CA ASN A 354 -24.82 -52.80 16.30
C ASN A 354 -24.87 -52.60 14.77
N GLU A 355 -25.57 -51.60 14.30
CA GLU A 355 -25.83 -51.39 12.88
C GLU A 355 -26.02 -49.88 12.58
N ILE A 356 -25.82 -49.51 11.31
CA ILE A 356 -26.20 -48.23 10.73
C ILE A 356 -27.29 -48.53 9.71
N SER A 357 -28.49 -47.96 9.92
CA SER A 357 -29.63 -48.14 9.02
C SER A 357 -29.97 -46.83 8.33
N PHE A 358 -30.09 -46.92 7.03
CA PHE A 358 -30.59 -45.88 6.15
C PHE A 358 -32.00 -46.23 5.76
N ASN A 359 -32.99 -45.44 6.11
CA ASN A 359 -34.39 -45.67 5.82
C ASN A 359 -34.94 -44.63 4.90
N ASN A 360 -35.32 -44.99 3.70
CA ASN A 360 -35.92 -44.12 2.69
C ASN A 360 -35.11 -42.83 2.45
N ILE A 361 -33.79 -42.96 2.25
CA ILE A 361 -32.90 -41.85 2.06
C ILE A 361 -32.85 -41.46 0.59
N SER A 362 -33.05 -40.15 0.32
CA SER A 362 -32.81 -39.54 -0.99
C SER A 362 -31.74 -38.50 -0.86
N PHE A 363 -30.82 -38.41 -1.82
CA PHE A 363 -29.71 -37.49 -1.86
C PHE A 363 -29.61 -36.75 -3.18
N ALA A 364 -29.44 -35.41 -3.12
CA ALA A 364 -29.16 -34.57 -4.27
C ALA A 364 -28.00 -33.60 -3.93
N TYR A 365 -27.12 -33.34 -4.89
CA TYR A 365 -26.06 -32.32 -4.75
C TYR A 365 -26.61 -30.89 -4.81
N GLU A 366 -27.73 -30.66 -5.47
CA GLU A 366 -28.42 -29.40 -5.54
C GLU A 366 -29.67 -29.41 -4.66
N LYS A 367 -30.02 -28.25 -4.08
CA LYS A 367 -31.23 -28.12 -3.25
C LYS A 367 -32.53 -28.33 -4.03
N ASP A 368 -32.47 -28.35 -5.36
CA ASP A 368 -33.60 -28.66 -6.23
C ASP A 368 -33.83 -30.20 -6.26
N LYS A 369 -34.90 -30.65 -5.60
CA LYS A 369 -35.30 -32.04 -5.48
C LYS A 369 -35.59 -32.73 -6.82
N LYS A 370 -35.56 -32.02 -7.97
CA LYS A 370 -35.86 -32.61 -9.30
C LYS A 370 -34.75 -33.48 -9.89
N ASN A 371 -33.52 -33.41 -9.34
CA ASN A 371 -32.38 -34.19 -9.79
C ASN A 371 -31.73 -34.94 -8.62
N ALA A 372 -32.51 -35.71 -7.90
CA ALA A 372 -31.96 -36.57 -6.87
C ALA A 372 -31.05 -37.64 -7.53
N LEU A 373 -29.79 -37.73 -7.09
CA LEU A 373 -28.83 -38.73 -7.56
C LEU A 373 -29.20 -40.13 -7.01
N ILE A 374 -29.79 -40.14 -5.83
CA ILE A 374 -30.19 -41.33 -5.10
C ILE A 374 -31.58 -41.05 -4.55
N GLU A 375 -32.53 -41.98 -4.77
CA GLU A 375 -33.90 -41.86 -4.30
C GLU A 375 -34.32 -43.13 -3.56
N ASN A 376 -34.98 -42.95 -2.44
CA ASN A 376 -35.66 -44.00 -1.69
C ASN A 376 -34.79 -45.23 -1.39
N ILE A 377 -33.55 -45.01 -0.92
CA ILE A 377 -32.65 -46.12 -0.56
C ILE A 377 -32.87 -46.57 0.89
N ASP A 378 -33.07 -47.85 1.03
CA ASP A 378 -33.05 -48.57 2.30
C ASP A 378 -31.79 -49.43 2.35
N LEU A 379 -30.91 -49.18 3.32
CA LEU A 379 -29.66 -49.93 3.49
C LEU A 379 -29.35 -50.12 4.97
N THR A 380 -29.01 -51.31 5.36
CA THR A 380 -28.55 -51.63 6.72
C THR A 380 -27.16 -52.24 6.69
N MET A 381 -26.23 -51.64 7.40
CA MET A 381 -24.86 -52.13 7.57
C MET A 381 -24.65 -52.60 9.00
N ARG A 382 -24.37 -53.88 9.19
CA ARG A 382 -24.11 -54.49 10.51
C ARG A 382 -22.62 -54.44 10.84
N ARG A 383 -22.33 -54.36 12.15
CA ARG A 383 -20.94 -54.38 12.63
C ARG A 383 -20.24 -55.66 12.22
N GLY A 384 -19.09 -55.54 11.52
CA GLY A 384 -18.32 -56.70 11.03
C GLY A 384 -18.73 -57.21 9.64
N GLN A 385 -19.74 -56.63 9.00
CA GLN A 385 -20.12 -56.93 7.62
C GLN A 385 -19.08 -56.32 6.67
N LYS A 386 -18.58 -57.11 5.70
CA LYS A 386 -17.70 -56.69 4.62
C LYS A 386 -18.49 -56.56 3.35
#